data_990e552259ecf60a54a905c1a7edf9bd
#
_entry.id   990e552259ecf60a54a905c1a7edf9bd
#
_cell.length_a   1.000
_cell.length_b   1.000
_cell.length_c   1.000
_cell.angle_alpha   90.00
_cell.angle_beta   90.00
_cell.angle_gamma   90.00
#
_symmetry.space_group_name_H-M   'P 1'
#
loop_
_entity.id
_entity.type
_entity.pdbx_description
1 polymer ?
#
loop_
_entity_poly.entity_id
_entity_poly.type
_entity_poly.pdbx_seq_one_letter_code
_entity_poly.pdbx_strand_id
1 'polypeptide(L)'
;MIRRVAREMVLQSLFQMDFTKAEPAEALAIALEVQQDEEKSEEAAKAVKYAEKVLKGTAEKLAEIDALIGKYAINWDVKRMPGIDRNILRMAVYEMRFAEEKVPVNVAVNEAVELAKMFGTDKSARFINGVLGKLMREEK
;
A
#
# COMPACT_ATOMS: atom_id res chain seq x y z
N MET A 1 4.28 -11.74 -11.68
CA MET A 1 4.46 -10.31 -11.61
C MET A 1 4.99 -9.92 -10.24
N ILE A 2 6.25 -9.57 -10.23
CA ILE A 2 7.04 -9.35 -9.01
C ILE A 2 6.43 -8.27 -8.11
N ARG A 3 6.12 -7.11 -8.68
CA ARG A 3 5.64 -5.98 -7.88
C ARG A 3 4.24 -6.16 -7.34
N ARG A 4 3.37 -6.89 -8.04
CA ARG A 4 2.02 -7.16 -7.54
C ARG A 4 2.07 -8.06 -6.30
N VAL A 5 2.88 -9.11 -6.34
CA VAL A 5 3.09 -9.99 -5.19
C VAL A 5 3.68 -9.20 -4.02
N ALA A 6 4.66 -8.34 -4.31
CA ALA A 6 5.27 -7.49 -3.29
C ALA A 6 4.24 -6.57 -2.63
N ARG A 7 3.36 -5.97 -3.42
CA ARG A 7 2.30 -5.08 -2.90
C ARG A 7 1.31 -5.82 -2.00
N GLU A 8 1.00 -7.06 -2.34
CA GLU A 8 0.14 -7.90 -1.48
C GLU A 8 0.81 -8.15 -0.14
N MET A 9 2.10 -8.42 -0.13
CA MET A 9 2.87 -8.59 1.11
C MET A 9 2.88 -7.31 1.94
N VAL A 10 3.08 -6.16 1.30
CA VAL A 10 3.08 -4.87 1.98
C VAL A 10 1.71 -4.59 2.60
N LEU A 11 0.64 -4.85 1.86
CA LEU A 11 -0.72 -4.64 2.35
C LEU A 11 -0.99 -5.49 3.59
N GLN A 12 -0.64 -6.78 3.55
CA GLN A 12 -0.80 -7.67 4.69
C GLN A 12 0.00 -7.18 5.89
N SER A 13 1.23 -6.74 5.65
CA SER A 13 2.10 -6.23 6.72
C SER A 13 1.56 -4.96 7.36
N LEU A 14 1.11 -4.01 6.55
CA LEU A 14 0.52 -2.76 7.05
C LEU A 14 -0.74 -3.03 7.86
N PHE A 15 -1.57 -3.94 7.39
CA PHE A 15 -2.80 -4.32 8.08
C PHE A 15 -2.47 -4.91 9.47
N GLN A 16 -1.48 -5.79 9.51
CA GLN A 16 -1.04 -6.39 10.77
C GLN A 16 -0.47 -5.36 11.74
N MET A 17 0.32 -4.41 11.24
CA MET A 17 0.89 -3.34 12.05
C MET A 17 -0.19 -2.48 12.73
N ASP A 18 -1.35 -2.33 12.09
CA ASP A 18 -2.47 -1.61 12.69
C ASP A 18 -2.97 -2.27 13.97
N PHE A 19 -2.85 -3.59 14.08
CA PHE A 19 -3.35 -4.35 15.22
C PHE A 19 -2.29 -4.62 16.29
N THR A 20 -1.03 -4.82 15.88
CA THR A 20 0.00 -5.38 16.77
C THR A 20 1.08 -4.41 17.16
N LYS A 21 1.17 -3.25 16.54
CA LYS A 21 2.28 -2.31 16.69
C LYS A 21 3.65 -2.93 16.38
N ALA A 22 3.66 -4.01 15.57
CA ALA A 22 4.89 -4.66 15.17
C ALA A 22 5.75 -3.71 14.32
N GLU A 23 7.06 -3.89 14.38
CA GLU A 23 7.96 -3.17 13.49
C GLU A 23 7.80 -3.72 12.06
N PRO A 24 8.10 -2.90 11.03
CA PRO A 24 7.93 -3.35 9.64
C PRO A 24 8.58 -4.68 9.31
N ALA A 25 9.79 -4.91 9.78
CA ALA A 25 10.50 -6.16 9.52
C ALA A 25 9.80 -7.37 10.11
N GLU A 26 9.25 -7.23 11.32
CA GLU A 26 8.52 -8.31 11.99
C GLU A 26 7.22 -8.62 11.26
N ALA A 27 6.48 -7.59 10.87
CA ALA A 27 5.22 -7.76 10.15
C ALA A 27 5.45 -8.42 8.80
N LEU A 28 6.51 -8.03 8.10
CA LEU A 28 6.86 -8.63 6.80
C LEU A 28 7.25 -10.09 6.95
N ALA A 29 7.99 -10.43 8.01
CA ALA A 29 8.37 -11.82 8.28
C ALA A 29 7.14 -12.71 8.43
N ILE A 30 6.11 -12.23 9.13
CA ILE A 30 4.86 -12.97 9.30
C ILE A 30 4.12 -13.12 7.96
N ALA A 31 4.07 -12.05 7.18
CA ALA A 31 3.43 -12.08 5.86
C ALA A 31 4.12 -13.09 4.93
N LEU A 32 5.44 -13.20 5.01
CA LEU A 32 6.20 -14.16 4.23
C LEU A 32 5.90 -15.60 4.65
N GLU A 33 5.72 -15.85 5.95
CA GLU A 33 5.34 -17.18 6.45
C GLU A 33 3.98 -17.60 5.93
N VAL A 34 3.03 -16.67 5.88
CA VAL A 34 1.67 -16.96 5.40
C VAL A 34 1.67 -17.30 3.92
N GLN A 35 2.52 -16.68 3.13
CA GLN A 35 2.56 -16.93 1.69
C GLN A 35 3.19 -18.26 1.29
N GLN A 36 4.02 -18.82 2.14
CA GLN A 36 4.63 -20.13 1.95
C GLN A 36 4.95 -20.51 0.50
N ASP A 37 5.63 -19.62 -0.20
CA ASP A 37 6.07 -19.96 -1.54
C ASP A 37 7.31 -20.83 -1.40
N GLU A 38 7.16 -22.11 -1.69
CA GLU A 38 8.23 -23.08 -1.58
C GLU A 38 9.35 -22.81 -2.59
N GLU A 39 9.09 -21.99 -3.58
CA GLU A 39 10.08 -21.66 -4.58
C GLU A 39 10.86 -20.41 -4.20
N LYS A 40 12.09 -20.64 -3.73
CA LYS A 40 13.06 -19.57 -3.54
C LYS A 40 13.64 -19.19 -4.91
N SER A 41 12.86 -18.50 -5.72
CA SER A 41 13.30 -18.02 -7.02
C SER A 41 13.93 -16.64 -6.87
N GLU A 42 14.70 -16.22 -7.88
CA GLU A 42 15.22 -14.85 -7.94
C GLU A 42 14.09 -13.84 -7.95
N GLU A 43 12.97 -14.18 -8.59
CA GLU A 43 11.80 -13.32 -8.64
C GLU A 43 11.19 -13.12 -7.25
N ALA A 44 11.10 -14.19 -6.47
CA ALA A 44 10.59 -14.09 -5.10
C ALA A 44 11.50 -13.20 -4.25
N ALA A 45 12.83 -13.33 -4.41
CA ALA A 45 13.78 -12.49 -3.69
C ALA A 45 13.63 -11.02 -4.06
N LYS A 46 13.41 -10.72 -5.33
CA LYS A 46 13.18 -9.35 -5.80
C LYS A 46 11.87 -8.78 -5.24
N ALA A 47 10.83 -9.60 -5.17
CA ALA A 47 9.56 -9.19 -4.59
C ALA A 47 9.72 -8.83 -3.12
N VAL A 48 10.45 -9.64 -2.37
CA VAL A 48 10.72 -9.37 -0.94
C VAL A 48 11.50 -8.06 -0.77
N LYS A 49 12.51 -7.83 -1.58
CA LYS A 49 13.29 -6.59 -1.51
C LYS A 49 12.42 -5.36 -1.78
N TYR A 50 11.58 -5.44 -2.79
CA TYR A 50 10.66 -4.34 -3.09
C TYR A 50 9.67 -4.12 -1.94
N ALA A 51 9.12 -5.20 -1.40
CA ALA A 51 8.21 -5.13 -0.26
C ALA A 51 8.86 -4.48 0.96
N GLU A 52 10.10 -4.87 1.29
CA GLU A 52 10.86 -4.27 2.40
C GLU A 52 11.01 -2.77 2.22
N LYS A 53 11.39 -2.35 1.03
CA LYS A 53 11.62 -0.95 0.71
C LYS A 53 10.33 -0.13 0.82
N VAL A 54 9.24 -0.61 0.25
CA VAL A 54 7.95 0.08 0.28
C VAL A 54 7.39 0.12 1.70
N LEU A 55 7.46 -0.99 2.42
CA LEU A 55 6.91 -1.07 3.77
C LEU A 55 7.67 -0.13 4.71
N LYS A 56 8.98 -0.17 4.67
CA LYS A 56 9.83 0.70 5.50
C LYS A 56 9.59 2.17 5.18
N GLY A 57 9.57 2.50 3.90
CA GLY A 57 9.36 3.87 3.45
C GLY A 57 7.98 4.40 3.84
N THR A 58 6.95 3.57 3.69
CA THR A 58 5.59 3.93 4.08
C THR A 58 5.52 4.21 5.58
N ALA A 59 6.15 3.36 6.39
CA ALA A 59 6.18 3.55 7.83
C ALA A 59 6.92 4.83 8.23
N GLU A 60 8.04 5.11 7.60
CA GLU A 60 8.85 6.31 7.88
C GLU A 60 8.11 7.61 7.52
N LYS A 61 7.30 7.58 6.48
CA LYS A 61 6.58 8.76 5.97
C LYS A 61 5.09 8.75 6.34
N LEU A 62 4.72 7.94 7.30
CA LEU A 62 3.31 7.69 7.62
C LEU A 62 2.53 8.96 7.93
N ALA A 63 3.07 9.87 8.74
CA ALA A 63 2.38 11.10 9.10
C ALA A 63 2.10 11.98 7.88
N GLU A 64 3.09 12.11 7.01
CA GLU A 64 2.97 12.91 5.79
C GLU A 64 1.99 12.27 4.81
N ILE A 65 2.04 10.94 4.70
CA ILE A 65 1.14 10.17 3.83
C ILE A 65 -0.31 10.33 4.31
N ASP A 66 -0.55 10.13 5.60
CA ASP A 66 -1.89 10.24 6.17
C ASP A 66 -2.46 11.66 6.04
N ALA A 67 -1.59 12.67 6.14
CA ALA A 67 -2.01 14.07 5.92
C ALA A 67 -2.51 14.29 4.49
N LEU A 68 -1.81 13.72 3.50
CA LEU A 68 -2.24 13.80 2.11
C LEU A 68 -3.55 13.05 1.87
N ILE A 69 -3.68 11.86 2.42
CA ILE A 69 -4.91 11.09 2.30
C ILE A 69 -6.09 11.88 2.88
N GLY A 70 -5.91 12.45 4.07
CA GLY A 70 -6.94 13.24 4.74
C GLY A 70 -7.35 14.46 3.93
N LYS A 71 -6.42 15.07 3.22
CA LYS A 71 -6.67 16.23 2.39
C LYS A 71 -7.61 15.91 1.21
N TYR A 72 -7.44 14.74 0.60
CA TYR A 72 -8.20 14.37 -0.59
C TYR A 72 -9.39 13.44 -0.33
N ALA A 73 -9.44 12.82 0.84
CA ALA A 73 -10.57 11.98 1.24
C ALA A 73 -11.61 12.83 1.98
N ILE A 74 -12.31 13.64 1.22
CA ILE A 74 -13.29 14.61 1.76
C ILE A 74 -14.35 13.86 2.56
N ASN A 75 -14.64 14.35 3.79
CA ASN A 75 -15.61 13.78 4.71
C ASN A 75 -15.22 12.44 5.34
N TRP A 76 -13.95 12.00 5.16
CA TRP A 76 -13.48 10.77 5.78
C TRP A 76 -12.28 11.05 6.67
N ASP A 77 -12.35 10.60 7.91
CA ASP A 77 -11.21 10.60 8.82
C ASP A 77 -10.36 9.36 8.51
N VAL A 78 -9.07 9.56 8.28
CA VAL A 78 -8.15 8.46 7.98
C VAL A 78 -8.24 7.35 9.04
N LYS A 79 -8.36 7.73 10.30
CA LYS A 79 -8.46 6.77 11.41
C LYS A 79 -9.73 5.91 11.36
N ARG A 80 -10.78 6.39 10.71
CA ARG A 80 -12.07 5.69 10.61
C ARG A 80 -12.25 4.91 9.31
N MET A 81 -11.31 5.01 8.39
CA MET A 81 -11.37 4.24 7.16
C MET A 81 -11.24 2.75 7.45
N PRO A 82 -11.90 1.89 6.66
CA PRO A 82 -11.60 0.46 6.71
C PRO A 82 -10.10 0.24 6.54
N GLY A 83 -9.54 -0.68 7.32
CA GLY A 83 -8.09 -0.93 7.32
C GLY A 83 -7.54 -1.28 5.94
N ILE A 84 -8.30 -2.02 5.14
CA ILE A 84 -7.90 -2.37 3.77
C ILE A 84 -7.77 -1.10 2.92
N ASP A 85 -8.79 -0.25 2.92
CA ASP A 85 -8.80 0.99 2.13
C ASP A 85 -7.66 1.92 2.53
N ARG A 86 -7.51 2.12 3.84
CA ARG A 86 -6.48 3.00 4.38
C ARG A 86 -5.07 2.55 3.98
N ASN A 87 -4.79 1.28 4.11
CA ASN A 87 -3.45 0.76 3.84
C ASN A 87 -3.13 0.68 2.36
N ILE A 88 -4.12 0.43 1.52
CA ILE A 88 -3.94 0.53 0.07
C ILE A 88 -3.60 1.97 -0.32
N LEU A 89 -4.33 2.94 0.23
CA LEU A 89 -4.06 4.36 -0.01
C LEU A 89 -2.66 4.75 0.46
N ARG A 90 -2.27 4.31 1.65
CA ARG A 90 -0.94 4.60 2.20
C ARG A 90 0.17 4.13 1.28
N MET A 91 0.08 2.88 0.83
CA MET A 91 1.07 2.30 -0.05
C MET A 91 1.14 3.03 -1.39
N ALA A 92 -0.02 3.29 -2.00
CA ALA A 92 -0.08 3.98 -3.28
C ALA A 92 0.50 5.39 -3.21
N VAL A 93 0.16 6.14 -2.16
CA VAL A 93 0.69 7.49 -1.95
C VAL A 93 2.21 7.44 -1.79
N TYR A 94 2.72 6.47 -1.03
CA TYR A 94 4.17 6.31 -0.91
C TYR A 94 4.81 6.10 -2.28
N GLU A 95 4.27 5.16 -3.07
CA GLU A 95 4.84 4.83 -4.38
C GLU A 95 4.80 6.02 -5.35
N MET A 96 3.75 6.83 -5.28
CA MET A 96 3.58 7.98 -6.18
C MET A 96 4.44 9.18 -5.80
N ARG A 97 4.65 9.39 -4.49
CA ARG A 97 5.18 10.67 -3.99
C ARG A 97 6.50 10.58 -3.25
N PHE A 98 6.74 9.52 -2.52
CA PHE A 98 7.85 9.44 -1.57
C PHE A 98 8.91 8.42 -1.91
N ALA A 99 8.64 7.50 -2.83
CA ALA A 99 9.62 6.49 -3.23
C ALA A 99 10.79 7.15 -3.97
N GLU A 100 12.00 6.61 -3.80
CA GLU A 100 13.16 7.06 -4.55
C GLU A 100 12.93 6.93 -6.04
N GLU A 101 12.44 5.77 -6.47
CA GLU A 101 11.99 5.55 -7.83
C GLU A 101 10.47 5.59 -7.81
N LYS A 102 9.91 6.74 -8.16
CA LYS A 102 8.47 6.91 -8.14
C LYS A 102 7.80 6.03 -9.18
N VAL A 103 6.74 5.36 -8.76
CA VAL A 103 5.90 4.59 -9.67
C VAL A 103 5.07 5.58 -10.49
N PRO A 104 4.95 5.40 -11.81
CA PRO A 104 4.08 6.28 -12.60
C PRO A 104 2.69 6.33 -11.99
N VAL A 105 2.12 7.52 -11.93
CA VAL A 105 0.86 7.77 -11.21
C VAL A 105 -0.27 6.85 -11.69
N ASN A 106 -0.43 6.73 -13.00
CA ASN A 106 -1.48 5.86 -13.56
C ASN A 106 -1.29 4.38 -13.17
N VAL A 107 -0.04 3.92 -13.08
CA VAL A 107 0.26 2.55 -12.65
C VAL A 107 -0.08 2.37 -11.18
N ALA A 108 0.33 3.31 -10.32
CA ALA A 108 0.05 3.23 -8.89
C ALA A 108 -1.46 3.23 -8.62
N VAL A 109 -2.22 4.08 -9.30
CA VAL A 109 -3.68 4.14 -9.15
C VAL A 109 -4.32 2.84 -9.61
N ASN A 110 -3.95 2.33 -10.78
CA ASN A 110 -4.52 1.09 -11.31
C ASN A 110 -4.23 -0.10 -10.40
N GLU A 111 -3.01 -0.20 -9.88
CA GLU A 111 -2.67 -1.30 -8.97
C GLU A 111 -3.41 -1.19 -7.64
N ALA A 112 -3.58 0.01 -7.13
CA ALA A 112 -4.35 0.24 -5.91
C ALA A 112 -5.82 -0.20 -6.10
N VAL A 113 -6.42 0.15 -7.22
CA VAL A 113 -7.80 -0.25 -7.54
C VAL A 113 -7.91 -1.77 -7.67
N GLU A 114 -6.95 -2.42 -8.32
CA GLU A 114 -6.94 -3.88 -8.43
C GLU A 114 -6.84 -4.57 -7.06
N LEU A 115 -5.97 -4.06 -6.17
CA LEU A 115 -5.87 -4.58 -4.81
C LEU A 115 -7.18 -4.39 -4.05
N ALA A 116 -7.84 -3.26 -4.24
CA ALA A 116 -9.12 -3.00 -3.60
C ALA A 116 -10.21 -3.97 -4.07
N LYS A 117 -10.18 -4.35 -5.34
CA LYS A 117 -11.10 -5.37 -5.87
C LYS A 117 -10.83 -6.75 -5.31
N MET A 118 -9.55 -7.08 -5.07
CA MET A 118 -9.15 -8.39 -4.55
C MET A 118 -9.44 -8.54 -3.06
N PHE A 119 -9.14 -7.51 -2.28
CA PHE A 119 -9.16 -7.61 -0.81
C PHE A 119 -10.27 -6.80 -0.14
N GLY A 120 -10.89 -5.88 -0.84
CA GLY A 120 -11.97 -5.06 -0.32
C GLY A 120 -13.29 -5.34 -1.03
N THR A 121 -14.07 -4.28 -1.23
CA THR A 121 -15.37 -4.35 -1.88
C THR A 121 -15.37 -3.46 -3.13
N ASP A 122 -16.46 -3.50 -3.90
CA ASP A 122 -16.66 -2.58 -5.04
C ASP A 122 -16.65 -1.13 -4.56
N LYS A 123 -17.16 -0.89 -3.36
CA LYS A 123 -17.13 0.45 -2.74
C LYS A 123 -15.69 0.88 -2.44
N SER A 124 -14.85 -0.04 -1.97
CA SER A 124 -13.43 0.22 -1.72
C SER A 124 -12.74 0.68 -2.99
N ALA A 125 -12.92 -0.05 -4.09
CA ALA A 125 -12.29 0.29 -5.36
C ALA A 125 -12.70 1.69 -5.84
N ARG A 126 -13.99 2.02 -5.75
CA ARG A 126 -14.49 3.34 -6.14
C ARG A 126 -13.98 4.46 -5.25
N PHE A 127 -13.96 4.22 -3.95
CA PHE A 127 -13.45 5.18 -2.97
C PHE A 127 -11.97 5.49 -3.23
N ILE A 128 -11.16 4.45 -3.36
CA ILE A 128 -9.72 4.58 -3.59
C ILE A 128 -9.45 5.29 -4.90
N ASN A 129 -10.14 4.90 -5.96
CA ASN A 129 -9.99 5.57 -7.25
C ASN A 129 -10.33 7.06 -7.17
N GLY A 130 -11.38 7.41 -6.41
CA GLY A 130 -11.78 8.80 -6.21
C GLY A 130 -10.73 9.62 -5.48
N VAL A 131 -10.20 9.09 -4.38
CA VAL A 131 -9.18 9.78 -3.58
C VAL A 131 -7.90 9.97 -4.38
N LEU A 132 -7.38 8.89 -4.98
CA LEU A 132 -6.13 8.94 -5.74
C LEU A 132 -6.29 9.78 -7.02
N GLY A 133 -7.47 9.76 -7.63
CA GLY A 133 -7.77 10.57 -8.80
C GLY A 133 -7.69 12.07 -8.50
N LYS A 134 -8.18 12.49 -7.34
CA LYS A 134 -8.07 13.89 -6.90
C LYS A 134 -6.62 14.28 -6.66
N LEU A 135 -5.89 13.43 -5.96
CA LEU A 135 -4.48 13.64 -5.69
C LEU A 135 -3.70 13.78 -7.00
N MET A 136 -3.96 12.90 -7.95
CA MET A 136 -3.31 12.92 -9.27
C MET A 136 -3.57 14.23 -10.01
N ARG A 137 -4.81 14.73 -10.01
CA ARG A 137 -5.18 15.95 -10.73
C ARG A 137 -4.55 17.21 -10.16
N GLU A 138 -4.39 17.28 -8.85
CA GLU A 138 -3.82 18.45 -8.19
C GLU A 138 -2.30 18.49 -8.22
N GLU A 139 -1.69 17.39 -8.62
CA GLU A 139 -0.24 17.23 -8.66
C GLU A 139 0.41 17.67 -9.98
N LYS A 140 -0.34 18.17 -10.89
CA LYS A 140 0.21 18.66 -12.15
C LYS A 140 0.97 19.97 -11.98
#